data_32a85c2bbe4acb5fbfed3f492b4ed29a
#
_entry.id   32a85c2bbe4acb5fbfed3f492b4ed29a
#
_cell.length_a   1.000
_cell.length_b   1.000
_cell.length_c   1.000
_cell.angle_alpha   90.00
_cell.angle_beta   90.00
_cell.angle_gamma   90.00
#
_symmetry.space_group_name_H-M   'P 1'
#
loop_
_entity.id
_entity.type
_entity.pdbx_description
1 polymer ?
#
loop_
_entity_poly.entity_id
_entity_poly.type
_entity_poly.pdbx_seq_one_letter_code
_entity_poly.pdbx_strand_id
1 'polypeptide(L)'
;MNTFNAYIYKWKIHFIVALLSACIFFTLLKYKNVAAKTTPLTQLANYELNDSHFHLTNYIQKGTDIHQFLNIMGDKVGRVALFGIPLQQQWSYRISGDHAPKYYLETDAPLYYYSFTDAYIAMTYKSLSKEQQNRFDPMITGFNPTDMYAADHIRRVLMTFPGVFSGIGEFTIHKEFVSPKVAGDAASLLDPALDSIFSFAGEVGLAVIIHNDIDVPFAKENEEPAYFKQMKNLLKRHPKTSIIWAHIGLGRIIRPVQSSPTEEATSRNKNQIQLVQDILNDPKLSHVHFDISWDEVAKYIVRNDTTVRAVAALINQFPDKFLFGTDVVAPDNQKEYLQVYYQYDPLWKSLSKETKDKVCKGNYVRIFDQARKRVREWEQVNIYVKTK
;
A
#
# COMPACT_ATOMS: atom_id res chain seq x y z
N MET A 1 60.66 40.77 7.40
CA MET A 1 60.06 39.56 8.02
C MET A 1 58.63 39.22 7.56
N ASN A 2 58.12 39.83 6.44
CA ASN A 2 56.69 39.71 6.04
C ASN A 2 56.43 38.93 4.75
N THR A 3 57.40 38.48 4.00
CA THR A 3 57.20 37.77 2.71
C THR A 3 57.11 36.24 2.90
N PHE A 4 57.81 35.69 3.89
CA PHE A 4 57.88 34.27 4.12
C PHE A 4 56.55 33.72 4.71
N ASN A 5 55.88 34.47 5.59
CA ASN A 5 54.59 34.09 6.17
C ASN A 5 53.45 34.11 5.14
N ALA A 6 53.47 35.01 4.15
CA ALA A 6 52.48 35.05 3.07
C ALA A 6 52.56 33.84 2.13
N TYR A 7 53.77 33.28 1.92
CA TYR A 7 53.97 32.09 1.10
C TYR A 7 53.46 30.82 1.79
N ILE A 8 53.68 30.65 3.11
CA ILE A 8 53.17 29.53 3.89
C ILE A 8 51.64 29.56 3.99
N TYR A 9 51.02 30.76 4.07
CA TYR A 9 49.57 30.93 4.11
C TYR A 9 48.90 30.55 2.78
N LYS A 10 49.47 30.98 1.65
CA LYS A 10 49.02 30.56 0.31
C LYS A 10 49.12 29.04 0.11
N TRP A 11 50.19 28.42 0.54
CA TRP A 11 50.40 26.96 0.41
C TRP A 11 49.39 26.18 1.23
N LYS A 12 49.07 26.60 2.47
CA LYS A 12 48.05 25.98 3.31
C LYS A 12 46.64 26.10 2.68
N ILE A 13 46.31 27.22 2.11
CA ILE A 13 45.00 27.39 1.44
C ILE A 13 44.87 26.47 0.23
N HIS A 14 45.89 26.38 -0.62
CA HIS A 14 45.89 25.49 -1.78
C HIS A 14 45.84 24.02 -1.38
N PHE A 15 46.47 23.63 -0.28
CA PHE A 15 46.39 22.26 0.24
C PHE A 15 45.02 21.90 0.81
N ILE A 16 44.36 22.83 1.51
CA ILE A 16 42.99 22.64 2.02
C ILE A 16 41.99 22.58 0.87
N VAL A 17 42.10 23.43 -0.13
CA VAL A 17 41.24 23.42 -1.32
C VAL A 17 41.42 22.12 -2.11
N ALA A 18 42.63 21.61 -2.27
CA ALA A 18 42.92 20.34 -2.94
C ALA A 18 42.34 19.14 -2.15
N LEU A 19 42.43 19.16 -0.81
CA LEU A 19 41.84 18.12 0.07
C LEU A 19 40.30 18.12 0.02
N LEU A 20 39.69 19.31 0.06
CA LEU A 20 38.22 19.45 -0.06
C LEU A 20 37.74 19.01 -1.47
N SER A 21 38.46 19.36 -2.52
CA SER A 21 38.15 18.91 -3.89
C SER A 21 38.30 17.39 -4.04
N ALA A 22 39.31 16.78 -3.43
CA ALA A 22 39.50 15.33 -3.41
C ALA A 22 38.37 14.63 -2.62
N CYS A 23 37.97 15.17 -1.46
CA CYS A 23 36.85 14.63 -0.67
C CYS A 23 35.52 14.73 -1.43
N ILE A 24 35.26 15.86 -2.11
CA ILE A 24 34.06 16.03 -2.96
C ILE A 24 34.10 15.05 -4.13
N PHE A 25 35.26 14.87 -4.76
CA PHE A 25 35.43 13.93 -5.87
C PHE A 25 35.25 12.47 -5.44
N PHE A 26 35.77 12.08 -4.26
CA PHE A 26 35.56 10.74 -3.69
C PHE A 26 34.11 10.49 -3.22
N THR A 27 33.42 11.51 -2.72
CA THR A 27 31.99 11.41 -2.40
C THR A 27 31.16 11.30 -3.66
N LEU A 28 31.43 12.08 -4.71
CA LEU A 28 30.76 11.99 -6.02
C LEU A 28 31.06 10.66 -6.74
N LEU A 29 32.26 10.07 -6.57
CA LEU A 29 32.59 8.74 -7.08
C LEU A 29 31.85 7.63 -6.32
N LYS A 30 31.66 7.74 -5.00
CA LYS A 30 30.82 6.81 -4.24
C LYS A 30 29.36 6.89 -4.67
N TYR A 31 28.83 8.06 -4.99
CA TYR A 31 27.46 8.20 -5.50
C TYR A 31 27.27 7.76 -6.96
N LYS A 32 28.32 7.77 -7.79
CA LYS A 32 28.22 7.31 -9.19
C LYS A 32 28.22 5.80 -9.41
N ASN A 33 28.55 4.98 -8.39
CA ASN A 33 28.69 3.53 -8.56
C ASN A 33 27.55 2.68 -8.02
N VAL A 34 26.39 3.28 -7.65
CA VAL A 34 25.17 2.53 -7.39
C VAL A 34 24.18 2.81 -8.54
N ALA A 35 24.63 2.58 -9.78
CA ALA A 35 23.68 2.36 -10.85
C ALA A 35 23.03 0.99 -10.59
N ALA A 36 21.79 1.01 -10.10
CA ALA A 36 21.00 -0.18 -9.95
C ALA A 36 21.01 -0.95 -11.29
N LYS A 37 21.59 -2.14 -11.31
CA LYS A 37 21.42 -3.09 -12.42
C LYS A 37 19.98 -3.56 -12.38
N THR A 38 19.06 -2.73 -12.86
CA THR A 38 17.64 -3.12 -12.96
C THR A 38 17.49 -4.01 -14.17
N THR A 39 17.03 -5.22 -13.93
CA THR A 39 16.62 -6.14 -15.01
C THR A 39 15.35 -5.59 -15.64
N PRO A 40 15.31 -5.30 -16.95
CA PRO A 40 14.10 -4.85 -17.63
C PRO A 40 12.94 -5.83 -17.46
N LEU A 41 11.70 -5.36 -17.37
CA LEU A 41 10.51 -6.20 -17.29
C LEU A 41 10.43 -7.23 -18.44
N THR A 42 10.90 -6.85 -19.63
CA THR A 42 11.00 -7.74 -20.79
C THR A 42 12.01 -8.88 -20.59
N GLN A 43 12.95 -8.74 -19.64
CA GLN A 43 13.93 -9.77 -19.27
C GLN A 43 13.53 -10.54 -18.00
N LEU A 44 12.46 -10.09 -17.29
CA LEU A 44 11.88 -10.80 -16.15
C LEU A 44 10.90 -11.88 -16.62
N ALA A 45 11.38 -12.85 -17.39
CA ALA A 45 10.52 -13.93 -17.90
C ALA A 45 9.87 -14.78 -16.80
N ASN A 46 10.43 -14.78 -15.58
CA ASN A 46 10.06 -15.70 -14.50
C ASN A 46 9.99 -15.06 -13.10
N TYR A 47 9.48 -13.82 -12.95
CA TYR A 47 9.25 -13.27 -11.60
C TYR A 47 8.20 -14.10 -10.83
N GLU A 48 8.28 -14.07 -9.49
CA GLU A 48 7.42 -14.89 -8.64
C GLU A 48 6.07 -14.23 -8.36
N LEU A 49 6.06 -12.89 -8.20
CA LEU A 49 4.87 -12.14 -7.78
C LEU A 49 4.85 -10.69 -8.29
N ASN A 50 3.65 -10.11 -8.29
CA ASN A 50 3.40 -8.68 -8.20
C ASN A 50 2.89 -8.36 -6.80
N ASP A 51 3.22 -7.19 -6.28
CA ASP A 51 2.84 -6.75 -4.94
C ASP A 51 1.76 -5.66 -5.02
N SER A 52 0.54 -6.00 -4.60
CA SER A 52 -0.59 -5.06 -4.64
C SER A 52 -0.63 -4.12 -3.43
N HIS A 53 0.29 -4.27 -2.44
CA HIS A 53 0.20 -3.54 -1.19
C HIS A 53 1.58 -3.29 -0.60
N PHE A 54 2.19 -2.13 -0.92
CA PHE A 54 3.53 -1.81 -0.47
C PHE A 54 3.69 -0.33 -0.07
N HIS A 55 4.21 -0.11 1.14
CA HIS A 55 4.49 1.22 1.68
C HIS A 55 5.95 1.59 1.54
N LEU A 56 6.26 2.58 0.69
CA LEU A 56 7.63 3.07 0.52
C LEU A 56 8.13 3.84 1.75
N THR A 57 7.23 4.49 2.48
CA THR A 57 7.54 5.29 3.68
C THR A 57 6.82 4.77 4.92
N ASN A 58 7.40 5.07 6.09
CA ASN A 58 6.84 4.72 7.40
C ASN A 58 6.06 5.89 8.05
N TYR A 59 5.66 5.74 9.32
CA TYR A 59 4.87 6.73 10.06
C TYR A 59 5.62 8.03 10.44
N ILE A 60 6.91 8.14 10.14
CA ILE A 60 7.67 9.40 10.23
C ILE A 60 8.08 9.90 8.84
N GLN A 61 7.44 9.36 7.78
CA GLN A 61 7.67 9.67 6.38
C GLN A 61 9.12 9.40 5.91
N LYS A 62 9.85 8.54 6.63
CA LYS A 62 11.12 7.98 6.16
C LYS A 62 10.84 6.68 5.43
N GLY A 63 11.63 6.40 4.41
CA GLY A 63 11.44 5.23 3.59
C GLY A 63 12.71 4.72 2.95
N THR A 64 12.56 3.64 2.21
CA THR A 64 13.60 3.09 1.37
C THR A 64 13.76 3.95 0.12
N ASP A 65 14.98 4.26 -0.26
CA ASP A 65 15.26 4.90 -1.56
C ASP A 65 14.71 4.04 -2.70
N ILE A 66 14.05 4.65 -3.69
CA ILE A 66 13.36 3.90 -4.76
C ILE A 66 14.33 3.07 -5.62
N HIS A 67 15.57 3.54 -5.84
CA HIS A 67 16.56 2.79 -6.58
C HIS A 67 17.09 1.62 -5.76
N GLN A 68 17.24 1.80 -4.44
CA GLN A 68 17.55 0.71 -3.51
C GLN A 68 16.39 -0.30 -3.49
N PHE A 69 15.14 0.16 -3.48
CA PHE A 69 13.98 -0.72 -3.52
C PHE A 69 13.90 -1.54 -4.81
N LEU A 70 14.25 -0.97 -5.97
CA LEU A 70 14.38 -1.74 -7.20
C LEU A 70 15.40 -2.90 -7.08
N ASN A 71 16.50 -2.68 -6.36
CA ASN A 71 17.47 -3.74 -6.07
C ASN A 71 16.89 -4.80 -5.12
N ILE A 72 16.12 -4.37 -4.12
CA ILE A 72 15.40 -5.26 -3.18
C ILE A 72 14.38 -6.12 -3.92
N MET A 73 13.60 -5.56 -4.84
CA MET A 73 12.67 -6.30 -5.69
C MET A 73 13.40 -7.37 -6.52
N GLY A 74 14.57 -7.04 -7.05
CA GLY A 74 15.39 -7.92 -7.88
C GLY A 74 14.63 -8.47 -9.08
N ASP A 75 14.82 -9.76 -9.35
CA ASP A 75 14.16 -10.53 -10.40
C ASP A 75 12.90 -11.28 -9.91
N LYS A 76 12.64 -11.29 -8.60
CA LYS A 76 11.51 -12.02 -8.01
C LYS A 76 10.18 -11.28 -8.09
N VAL A 77 10.21 -9.97 -8.07
CA VAL A 77 9.02 -9.14 -8.06
C VAL A 77 8.86 -8.43 -9.40
N GLY A 78 7.72 -8.55 -10.03
CA GLY A 78 7.42 -7.91 -11.31
C GLY A 78 7.06 -6.42 -11.13
N ARG A 79 5.89 -6.15 -10.59
CA ARG A 79 5.32 -4.82 -10.39
C ARG A 79 4.83 -4.64 -8.95
N VAL A 80 4.76 -3.37 -8.53
CA VAL A 80 4.38 -2.98 -7.17
C VAL A 80 3.39 -1.82 -7.21
N ALA A 81 2.25 -1.94 -6.53
CA ALA A 81 1.41 -0.81 -6.18
C ALA A 81 2.12 -0.01 -5.08
N LEU A 82 2.57 1.19 -5.46
CA LEU A 82 3.52 1.98 -4.69
C LEU A 82 2.81 3.13 -3.99
N PHE A 83 2.84 3.15 -2.67
CA PHE A 83 2.32 4.28 -1.89
C PHE A 83 3.14 4.51 -0.62
N GLY A 84 2.93 5.65 0.02
CA GLY A 84 3.49 5.96 1.33
C GLY A 84 2.52 5.56 2.45
N ILE A 85 2.90 5.83 3.68
CA ILE A 85 1.93 5.85 4.79
C ILE A 85 1.18 7.18 4.72
N PRO A 86 -0.17 7.18 4.67
CA PRO A 86 -0.96 8.42 4.59
C PRO A 86 -0.95 9.23 5.88
N LEU A 87 -0.58 8.60 6.99
CA LEU A 87 -0.58 9.17 8.33
C LEU A 87 0.85 9.38 8.82
N GLN A 88 1.09 10.53 9.46
CA GLN A 88 2.32 10.79 10.18
C GLN A 88 2.06 10.82 11.67
N GLN A 89 2.93 10.17 12.46
CA GLN A 89 2.86 10.22 13.91
C GLN A 89 3.43 11.54 14.43
N GLN A 90 2.68 12.21 15.28
CA GLN A 90 3.14 13.44 15.92
C GLN A 90 4.25 13.12 16.94
N TRP A 91 5.30 13.93 16.94
CA TRP A 91 6.24 13.96 18.04
C TRP A 91 6.18 15.31 18.75
N SER A 92 5.94 15.25 20.03
CA SER A 92 5.99 16.40 20.90
C SER A 92 6.60 15.98 22.22
N TYR A 93 7.48 16.82 22.77
CA TYR A 93 8.10 16.57 24.06
C TYR A 93 7.08 16.31 25.18
N ARG A 94 5.91 16.96 25.10
CA ARG A 94 4.82 16.78 26.09
C ARG A 94 4.18 15.39 26.04
N ILE A 95 4.21 14.73 24.87
CA ILE A 95 3.53 13.43 24.66
C ILE A 95 4.54 12.28 24.75
N SER A 96 5.71 12.43 24.17
CA SER A 96 6.68 11.35 24.00
C SER A 96 8.03 11.61 24.69
N GLY A 97 8.21 12.76 25.37
CA GLY A 97 9.50 13.13 25.96
C GLY A 97 10.60 13.23 24.91
N ASP A 98 11.80 12.79 25.25
CA ASP A 98 12.95 12.78 24.35
C ASP A 98 12.93 11.65 23.31
N HIS A 99 11.94 10.77 23.38
CA HIS A 99 11.83 9.61 22.49
C HIS A 99 10.92 9.91 21.31
N ALA A 100 11.50 10.00 20.11
CA ALA A 100 10.75 10.17 18.88
C ALA A 100 10.06 8.84 18.47
N PRO A 101 8.72 8.80 18.39
CA PRO A 101 8.00 7.60 17.95
C PRO A 101 8.20 7.40 16.46
N LYS A 102 8.51 6.17 16.05
CA LYS A 102 8.68 5.77 14.65
C LYS A 102 7.50 4.97 14.11
N TYR A 103 6.71 4.42 15.03
CA TYR A 103 5.61 3.53 14.69
C TYR A 103 4.42 3.77 15.64
N TYR A 104 3.20 3.66 15.13
CA TYR A 104 1.97 4.04 15.84
C TYR A 104 1.70 3.25 17.14
N LEU A 105 2.34 2.10 17.34
CA LEU A 105 2.23 1.33 18.59
C LEU A 105 3.24 1.72 19.66
N GLU A 106 4.23 2.56 19.34
CA GLU A 106 5.28 2.92 20.30
C GLU A 106 4.81 3.92 21.37
N THR A 107 3.87 4.79 21.02
CA THR A 107 3.29 5.79 21.93
C THR A 107 1.83 6.07 21.61
N ASP A 108 1.12 6.80 22.49
CA ASP A 108 -0.23 7.30 22.27
C ASP A 108 -0.27 8.64 21.49
N ALA A 109 0.87 9.06 20.93
CA ALA A 109 0.94 10.28 20.14
C ALA A 109 -0.08 10.24 18.98
N PRO A 110 -0.77 11.37 18.70
CA PRO A 110 -1.73 11.45 17.61
C PRO A 110 -1.12 11.16 16.25
N LEU A 111 -1.94 10.65 15.35
CA LEU A 111 -1.67 10.53 13.92
C LEU A 111 -2.41 11.62 13.17
N TYR A 112 -1.82 12.15 12.12
CA TYR A 112 -2.47 13.14 11.26
C TYR A 112 -2.20 12.84 9.79
N TYR A 113 -3.16 13.17 8.91
CA TYR A 113 -2.99 12.98 7.48
C TYR A 113 -1.89 13.86 6.92
N TYR A 114 -1.01 13.27 6.12
CA TYR A 114 0.17 13.91 5.56
C TYR A 114 0.10 13.91 4.03
N SER A 115 -0.48 14.99 3.48
CA SER A 115 -0.74 15.10 2.03
C SER A 115 0.53 15.16 1.18
N PHE A 116 1.66 15.60 1.75
CA PHE A 116 2.92 15.66 1.01
C PHE A 116 3.46 14.27 0.61
N THR A 117 2.98 13.19 1.25
CA THR A 117 3.37 11.82 0.87
C THR A 117 3.09 11.55 -0.61
N ASP A 118 2.00 12.07 -1.18
CA ASP A 118 1.66 11.91 -2.60
C ASP A 118 2.67 12.61 -3.51
N ALA A 119 3.08 13.84 -3.14
CA ALA A 119 4.11 14.57 -3.86
C ALA A 119 5.47 13.86 -3.79
N TYR A 120 5.83 13.32 -2.61
CA TYR A 120 7.04 12.53 -2.45
C TYR A 120 7.05 11.29 -3.36
N ILE A 121 5.98 10.51 -3.35
CA ILE A 121 5.83 9.32 -4.21
C ILE A 121 5.90 9.71 -5.70
N ALA A 122 5.22 10.80 -6.11
CA ALA A 122 5.25 11.26 -7.48
C ALA A 122 6.65 11.70 -7.94
N MET A 123 7.36 12.44 -7.11
CA MET A 123 8.72 12.91 -7.40
C MET A 123 9.70 11.75 -7.47
N THR A 124 9.60 10.84 -6.52
CA THR A 124 10.42 9.62 -6.45
C THR A 124 10.18 8.74 -7.69
N TYR A 125 8.92 8.52 -8.08
CA TYR A 125 8.59 7.80 -9.32
C TYR A 125 9.13 8.51 -10.57
N LYS A 126 9.04 9.85 -10.64
CA LYS A 126 9.53 10.63 -11.78
C LYS A 126 11.06 10.64 -11.89
N SER A 127 11.81 10.36 -10.83
CA SER A 127 13.27 10.21 -10.86
C SER A 127 13.73 8.96 -11.60
N LEU A 128 12.85 7.98 -11.78
CA LEU A 128 13.11 6.72 -12.44
C LEU A 128 13.14 6.87 -13.97
N SER A 129 13.91 6.01 -14.67
CA SER A 129 13.79 5.85 -16.11
C SER A 129 12.40 5.31 -16.49
N LYS A 130 11.99 5.52 -17.75
CA LYS A 130 10.69 5.00 -18.24
C LYS A 130 10.55 3.49 -18.07
N GLU A 131 11.63 2.75 -18.22
CA GLU A 131 11.68 1.32 -18.04
C GLU A 131 11.48 0.92 -16.55
N GLN A 132 12.15 1.62 -15.64
CA GLN A 132 12.00 1.44 -14.21
C GLN A 132 10.59 1.83 -13.73
N GLN A 133 10.01 2.91 -14.27
CA GLN A 133 8.64 3.34 -13.99
C GLN A 133 7.61 2.24 -14.29
N ASN A 134 7.84 1.38 -15.29
CA ASN A 134 6.96 0.27 -15.59
C ASN A 134 6.87 -0.80 -14.48
N ARG A 135 7.79 -0.78 -13.52
CA ARG A 135 7.78 -1.64 -12.34
C ARG A 135 6.84 -1.15 -11.24
N PHE A 136 6.24 0.04 -11.36
CA PHE A 136 5.45 0.65 -10.30
C PHE A 136 4.09 1.15 -10.80
N ASP A 137 3.10 1.04 -9.92
CA ASP A 137 1.78 1.64 -10.06
C ASP A 137 1.54 2.56 -8.84
N PRO A 138 1.96 3.85 -8.92
CA PRO A 138 1.79 4.78 -7.81
C PRO A 138 0.32 5.02 -7.48
N MET A 139 0.05 5.16 -6.17
CA MET A 139 -1.28 5.36 -5.60
C MET A 139 -1.31 6.64 -4.75
N ILE A 140 -2.44 7.34 -4.73
CA ILE A 140 -2.67 8.53 -3.91
C ILE A 140 -3.19 8.11 -2.54
N THR A 141 -2.56 8.54 -1.45
CA THR A 141 -2.93 8.20 -0.07
C THR A 141 -3.11 9.42 0.84
N GLY A 142 -2.53 10.56 0.48
CA GLY A 142 -2.36 11.73 1.35
C GLY A 142 -3.62 12.58 1.55
N PHE A 143 -4.80 11.98 1.67
CA PHE A 143 -6.07 12.66 1.90
C PHE A 143 -6.78 12.14 3.16
N ASN A 144 -7.56 13.00 3.79
CA ASN A 144 -8.43 12.61 4.90
C ASN A 144 -9.78 12.10 4.36
N PRO A 145 -10.18 10.85 4.59
CA PRO A 145 -11.43 10.29 4.08
C PRO A 145 -12.70 10.88 4.72
N THR A 146 -12.58 11.68 5.81
CA THR A 146 -13.71 12.42 6.39
C THR A 146 -13.91 13.79 5.73
N ASP A 147 -12.90 14.28 4.98
CA ASP A 147 -12.95 15.61 4.38
C ASP A 147 -13.84 15.60 3.14
N MET A 148 -14.86 16.43 3.12
CA MET A 148 -15.77 16.60 1.97
C MET A 148 -15.04 17.07 0.70
N TYR A 149 -13.84 17.65 0.83
CA TYR A 149 -12.94 18.04 -0.27
C TYR A 149 -11.92 16.96 -0.66
N ALA A 150 -11.97 15.77 -0.07
CA ALA A 150 -11.00 14.70 -0.36
C ALA A 150 -10.97 14.32 -1.85
N ALA A 151 -12.14 14.22 -2.51
CA ALA A 151 -12.21 13.96 -3.95
C ALA A 151 -11.55 15.07 -4.78
N ASP A 152 -11.70 16.35 -4.36
CA ASP A 152 -11.06 17.48 -5.01
C ASP A 152 -9.53 17.49 -4.77
N HIS A 153 -9.09 17.05 -3.59
CA HIS A 153 -7.66 16.84 -3.34
C HIS A 153 -7.08 15.78 -4.29
N ILE A 154 -7.73 14.63 -4.41
CA ILE A 154 -7.30 13.55 -5.32
C ILE A 154 -7.24 14.07 -6.77
N ARG A 155 -8.25 14.84 -7.21
CA ARG A 155 -8.26 15.50 -8.52
C ARG A 155 -7.06 16.43 -8.70
N ARG A 156 -6.76 17.29 -7.69
CA ARG A 156 -5.59 18.21 -7.74
C ARG A 156 -4.27 17.46 -7.84
N VAL A 157 -4.11 16.35 -7.12
CA VAL A 157 -2.90 15.50 -7.20
C VAL A 157 -2.74 14.92 -8.60
N LEU A 158 -3.80 14.38 -9.22
CA LEU A 158 -3.78 13.89 -10.59
C LEU A 158 -3.39 14.98 -11.60
N MET A 159 -3.98 16.19 -11.44
CA MET A 159 -3.68 17.33 -12.33
C MET A 159 -2.26 17.87 -12.14
N THR A 160 -1.72 17.79 -10.92
CA THR A 160 -0.36 18.25 -10.60
C THR A 160 0.73 17.29 -11.11
N PHE A 161 0.43 15.99 -11.06
CA PHE A 161 1.36 14.93 -11.43
C PHE A 161 0.80 14.02 -12.54
N PRO A 162 0.48 14.56 -13.73
CA PRO A 162 -0.08 13.76 -14.81
C PRO A 162 0.90 12.66 -15.23
N GLY A 163 0.35 11.51 -15.59
CA GLY A 163 1.11 10.34 -16.02
C GLY A 163 1.68 9.50 -14.88
N VAL A 164 1.40 9.83 -13.61
CA VAL A 164 1.99 9.14 -12.45
C VAL A 164 1.02 8.11 -11.86
N PHE A 165 -0.06 8.57 -11.28
CA PHE A 165 -0.93 7.74 -10.45
C PHE A 165 -1.89 6.86 -11.27
N SER A 166 -2.22 5.69 -10.71
CA SER A 166 -3.19 4.74 -11.27
C SER A 166 -4.26 4.30 -10.25
N GLY A 167 -4.15 4.73 -8.99
CA GLY A 167 -5.11 4.37 -7.95
C GLY A 167 -5.08 5.30 -6.76
N ILE A 168 -5.93 5.01 -5.78
CA ILE A 168 -5.98 5.62 -4.46
C ILE A 168 -5.90 4.53 -3.38
N GLY A 169 -5.24 4.83 -2.26
CA GLY A 169 -5.08 3.90 -1.15
C GLY A 169 -3.64 3.40 -0.99
N GLU A 170 -3.31 2.65 0.04
CA GLU A 170 -4.25 2.29 1.10
C GLU A 170 -4.72 3.54 1.86
N PHE A 171 -6.02 3.68 2.08
CA PHE A 171 -6.55 4.59 3.07
C PHE A 171 -7.45 3.83 4.06
N THR A 172 -7.49 4.31 5.30
CA THR A 172 -8.06 3.59 6.43
C THR A 172 -9.35 4.24 6.90
N ILE A 173 -10.38 3.40 7.17
CA ILE A 173 -11.61 3.82 7.84
C ILE A 173 -11.60 3.31 9.28
N HIS A 174 -11.83 2.01 9.48
CA HIS A 174 -11.74 1.38 10.79
C HIS A 174 -10.54 0.43 10.80
N LYS A 175 -9.54 0.78 11.61
CA LYS A 175 -8.33 -0.02 11.86
C LYS A 175 -8.02 0.10 13.35
N GLU A 176 -8.02 -1.04 14.06
CA GLU A 176 -7.73 -1.04 15.48
C GLU A 176 -6.39 -0.34 15.78
N PHE A 177 -6.29 0.31 16.92
CA PHE A 177 -5.10 1.06 17.37
C PHE A 177 -4.64 2.23 16.47
N VAL A 178 -5.15 2.36 15.26
CA VAL A 178 -4.88 3.49 14.35
C VAL A 178 -5.99 4.51 14.43
N SER A 179 -7.23 4.10 14.16
CA SER A 179 -8.39 5.02 14.11
C SER A 179 -8.56 5.87 15.39
N PRO A 180 -8.38 5.33 16.61
CA PRO A 180 -8.48 6.13 17.83
C PRO A 180 -7.39 7.20 18.01
N LYS A 181 -6.27 7.06 17.27
CA LYS A 181 -5.12 7.99 17.36
C LYS A 181 -5.16 9.09 16.30
N VAL A 182 -6.07 9.01 15.32
CA VAL A 182 -6.16 10.03 14.27
C VAL A 182 -6.66 11.34 14.87
N ALA A 183 -5.90 12.41 14.67
CA ALA A 183 -6.26 13.75 15.10
C ALA A 183 -7.46 14.27 14.30
N GLY A 184 -8.48 14.74 15.00
CA GLY A 184 -9.76 15.16 14.44
C GLY A 184 -10.81 14.06 14.52
N ASP A 185 -11.76 14.09 13.59
CA ASP A 185 -12.81 13.09 13.53
C ASP A 185 -12.29 11.77 12.96
N ALA A 186 -12.64 10.67 13.61
CA ALA A 186 -12.38 9.34 13.08
C ALA A 186 -13.28 9.07 11.86
N ALA A 187 -12.72 8.53 10.80
CA ALA A 187 -13.48 8.18 9.60
C ALA A 187 -14.56 7.12 9.90
N SER A 188 -15.69 7.25 9.25
CA SER A 188 -16.81 6.31 9.33
C SER A 188 -17.21 5.83 7.93
N LEU A 189 -17.64 4.57 7.82
CA LEU A 189 -18.23 4.04 6.57
C LEU A 189 -19.55 4.74 6.16
N LEU A 190 -20.09 5.59 7.04
CA LEU A 190 -21.30 6.38 6.81
C LEU A 190 -20.99 7.80 6.36
N ASP A 191 -19.72 8.20 6.28
CA ASP A 191 -19.33 9.54 5.85
C ASP A 191 -19.69 9.81 4.39
N PRO A 192 -20.41 10.89 4.06
CA PRO A 192 -20.74 11.21 2.69
C PRO A 192 -19.52 11.58 1.83
N ALA A 193 -18.39 11.95 2.45
CA ALA A 193 -17.12 12.16 1.77
C ALA A 193 -16.66 10.90 1.01
N LEU A 194 -16.91 9.71 1.57
CA LEU A 194 -16.58 8.44 0.92
C LEU A 194 -17.35 8.25 -0.38
N ASP A 195 -18.64 8.63 -0.44
CA ASP A 195 -19.41 8.54 -1.68
C ASP A 195 -18.80 9.42 -2.78
N SER A 196 -18.30 10.61 -2.44
CA SER A 196 -17.57 11.49 -3.37
C SER A 196 -16.25 10.88 -3.84
N ILE A 197 -15.47 10.33 -2.92
CA ILE A 197 -14.18 9.67 -3.22
C ILE A 197 -14.38 8.47 -4.17
N PHE A 198 -15.30 7.56 -3.82
CA PHE A 198 -15.56 6.36 -4.63
C PHE A 198 -16.19 6.70 -5.99
N SER A 199 -17.10 7.66 -6.04
CA SER A 199 -17.72 8.12 -7.30
C SER A 199 -16.66 8.70 -8.23
N PHE A 200 -15.80 9.57 -7.72
CA PHE A 200 -14.70 10.15 -8.50
C PHE A 200 -13.69 9.10 -8.94
N ALA A 201 -13.32 8.16 -8.07
CA ALA A 201 -12.45 7.04 -8.44
C ALA A 201 -13.04 6.20 -9.58
N GLY A 202 -14.36 5.94 -9.55
CA GLY A 202 -15.09 5.22 -10.61
C GLY A 202 -15.15 6.00 -11.93
N GLU A 203 -15.33 7.33 -11.88
CA GLU A 203 -15.30 8.24 -13.04
C GLU A 203 -13.94 8.17 -13.73
N VAL A 204 -12.86 8.37 -12.98
CA VAL A 204 -11.49 8.38 -13.48
C VAL A 204 -11.00 6.97 -13.88
N GLY A 205 -11.49 5.96 -13.17
CA GLY A 205 -11.05 4.56 -13.32
C GLY A 205 -9.86 4.19 -12.44
N LEU A 206 -9.66 4.91 -11.34
CA LEU A 206 -8.66 4.59 -10.34
C LEU A 206 -8.96 3.25 -9.66
N ALA A 207 -7.93 2.43 -9.44
CA ALA A 207 -8.02 1.31 -8.51
C ALA A 207 -8.08 1.84 -7.07
N VAL A 208 -8.92 1.26 -6.23
CA VAL A 208 -9.10 1.71 -4.84
C VAL A 208 -8.65 0.60 -3.90
N ILE A 209 -7.71 0.89 -3.00
CA ILE A 209 -7.36 0.01 -1.87
C ILE A 209 -7.87 0.65 -0.59
N ILE A 210 -8.78 -0.05 0.10
CA ILE A 210 -9.38 0.42 1.35
C ILE A 210 -9.09 -0.55 2.49
N HIS A 211 -8.58 -0.02 3.61
CA HIS A 211 -8.48 -0.74 4.86
C HIS A 211 -9.72 -0.48 5.70
N ASN A 212 -10.44 -1.53 5.99
CA ASN A 212 -11.53 -1.50 6.94
C ASN A 212 -11.68 -2.87 7.59
N ASP A 213 -11.48 -2.93 8.91
CA ASP A 213 -11.72 -4.15 9.66
C ASP A 213 -13.20 -4.51 9.58
N ILE A 214 -13.50 -5.81 9.45
CA ILE A 214 -14.90 -6.27 9.42
C ILE A 214 -15.59 -6.01 10.77
N ASP A 215 -14.82 -6.06 11.86
CA ASP A 215 -15.34 -5.98 13.21
C ASP A 215 -14.48 -5.11 14.13
N VAL A 216 -15.00 -4.78 15.29
CA VAL A 216 -14.27 -4.09 16.35
C VAL A 216 -13.29 -5.05 17.04
N PRO A 217 -12.18 -4.56 17.61
CA PRO A 217 -11.34 -5.36 18.49
C PRO A 217 -12.15 -5.93 19.67
N PHE A 218 -11.86 -7.17 20.04
CA PHE A 218 -12.56 -7.86 21.17
C PHE A 218 -14.09 -7.96 21.01
N ALA A 219 -14.57 -8.04 19.76
CA ALA A 219 -15.99 -8.26 19.50
C ALA A 219 -16.48 -9.52 20.22
N LYS A 220 -17.68 -9.44 20.79
CA LYS A 220 -18.29 -10.56 21.49
C LYS A 220 -18.74 -11.65 20.51
N GLU A 221 -18.66 -12.88 20.97
CA GLU A 221 -19.22 -14.02 20.24
C GLU A 221 -20.74 -13.85 20.04
N ASN A 222 -21.23 -14.32 18.89
CA ASN A 222 -22.64 -14.27 18.50
C ASN A 222 -23.24 -12.85 18.30
N GLU A 223 -22.40 -11.81 18.18
CA GLU A 223 -22.83 -10.48 17.72
C GLU A 223 -22.57 -10.32 16.23
N GLU A 224 -23.38 -9.48 15.56
CA GLU A 224 -23.12 -9.07 14.18
C GLU A 224 -21.78 -8.33 14.11
N PRO A 225 -20.92 -8.60 13.11
CA PRO A 225 -19.70 -7.82 12.91
C PRO A 225 -20.04 -6.35 12.69
N ALA A 226 -19.43 -5.47 13.50
CA ALA A 226 -19.82 -4.07 13.63
C ALA A 226 -19.83 -3.30 12.30
N TYR A 227 -18.88 -3.58 11.42
CA TYR A 227 -18.67 -2.82 10.19
C TYR A 227 -19.10 -3.57 8.93
N PHE A 228 -19.36 -4.87 8.99
CA PHE A 228 -19.63 -5.70 7.82
C PHE A 228 -20.81 -5.21 6.97
N LYS A 229 -21.95 -4.93 7.61
CA LYS A 229 -23.16 -4.44 6.93
C LYS A 229 -22.95 -3.06 6.32
N GLN A 230 -22.28 -2.18 7.04
CA GLN A 230 -21.99 -0.81 6.56
C GLN A 230 -21.07 -0.85 5.35
N MET A 231 -19.98 -1.64 5.43
CA MET A 231 -19.05 -1.84 4.32
C MET A 231 -19.74 -2.44 3.10
N LYS A 232 -20.56 -3.49 3.28
CA LYS A 232 -21.34 -4.10 2.20
C LYS A 232 -22.27 -3.08 1.50
N ASN A 233 -22.87 -2.17 2.27
CA ASN A 233 -23.74 -1.12 1.73
C ASN A 233 -22.93 -0.07 0.96
N LEU A 234 -21.78 0.37 1.47
CA LEU A 234 -20.88 1.28 0.78
C LEU A 234 -20.44 0.70 -0.57
N LEU A 235 -19.96 -0.54 -0.57
CA LEU A 235 -19.50 -1.23 -1.77
C LEU A 235 -20.62 -1.30 -2.85
N LYS A 236 -21.85 -1.61 -2.45
CA LYS A 236 -23.01 -1.70 -3.37
C LYS A 236 -23.38 -0.37 -4.02
N ARG A 237 -23.08 0.77 -3.39
CA ARG A 237 -23.37 2.09 -3.98
C ARG A 237 -22.42 2.46 -5.11
N HIS A 238 -21.24 1.81 -5.19
CA HIS A 238 -20.16 2.17 -6.12
C HIS A 238 -19.76 1.06 -7.09
N PRO A 239 -20.70 0.49 -7.88
CA PRO A 239 -20.43 -0.68 -8.73
C PRO A 239 -19.50 -0.40 -9.92
N LYS A 240 -19.20 0.88 -10.20
CA LYS A 240 -18.28 1.27 -11.28
C LYS A 240 -16.81 1.39 -10.84
N THR A 241 -16.58 1.32 -9.53
CA THR A 241 -15.25 1.50 -8.92
C THR A 241 -14.60 0.14 -8.67
N SER A 242 -13.39 -0.08 -9.18
CA SER A 242 -12.63 -1.29 -8.87
C SER A 242 -12.06 -1.16 -7.46
N ILE A 243 -12.56 -1.98 -6.52
CA ILE A 243 -12.22 -1.90 -5.11
C ILE A 243 -11.45 -3.15 -4.68
N ILE A 244 -10.32 -2.95 -4.04
CA ILE A 244 -9.54 -3.96 -3.33
C ILE A 244 -9.74 -3.71 -1.83
N TRP A 245 -10.43 -4.64 -1.17
CA TRP A 245 -10.57 -4.58 0.28
C TRP A 245 -9.34 -5.24 0.91
N ALA A 246 -8.52 -4.40 1.53
CA ALA A 246 -7.23 -4.79 2.08
C ALA A 246 -7.37 -5.85 3.18
N HIS A 247 -6.38 -6.75 3.25
CA HIS A 247 -6.22 -7.73 4.33
C HIS A 247 -7.42 -8.66 4.51
N ILE A 248 -8.21 -8.90 3.44
CA ILE A 248 -9.51 -9.61 3.53
C ILE A 248 -10.46 -9.03 4.60
N GLY A 249 -10.29 -7.75 4.96
CA GLY A 249 -11.02 -7.10 6.05
C GLY A 249 -10.68 -7.62 7.44
N LEU A 250 -9.52 -8.25 7.62
CA LEU A 250 -9.08 -8.80 8.89
C LEU A 250 -8.52 -7.71 9.78
N GLY A 251 -8.99 -7.61 11.04
CA GLY A 251 -8.33 -6.87 12.09
C GLY A 251 -7.26 -7.72 12.80
N ARG A 252 -6.44 -7.11 13.64
CA ARG A 252 -5.40 -7.82 14.43
C ARG A 252 -5.99 -8.80 15.44
N ILE A 253 -7.18 -8.49 15.96
CA ILE A 253 -7.91 -9.34 16.93
C ILE A 253 -9.11 -9.92 16.22
N ILE A 254 -9.07 -11.21 15.93
CA ILE A 254 -9.93 -11.91 15.00
C ILE A 254 -10.82 -12.95 15.64
N ARG A 255 -11.95 -13.23 14.98
CA ARG A 255 -12.77 -14.41 15.27
C ARG A 255 -12.09 -15.67 14.73
N PRO A 256 -11.90 -16.71 15.55
CA PRO A 256 -11.29 -17.95 15.10
C PRO A 256 -12.14 -18.66 14.03
N VAL A 257 -11.49 -19.41 13.14
CA VAL A 257 -12.20 -20.39 12.30
C VAL A 257 -12.71 -21.51 13.20
N GLN A 258 -14.01 -21.69 13.28
CA GLN A 258 -14.61 -22.77 14.03
C GLN A 258 -14.42 -24.10 13.29
N SER A 259 -14.12 -25.15 14.02
CA SER A 259 -13.83 -26.49 13.47
C SER A 259 -15.08 -27.30 13.07
N SER A 260 -16.28 -26.86 13.41
CA SER A 260 -17.55 -27.49 13.00
C SER A 260 -18.68 -26.46 12.94
N PRO A 261 -19.33 -26.27 11.79
CA PRO A 261 -20.59 -25.57 11.73
C PRO A 261 -21.71 -26.52 12.18
N THR A 262 -22.10 -26.46 13.45
CA THR A 262 -23.19 -27.26 13.98
C THR A 262 -24.55 -26.59 13.89
N GLU A 263 -24.64 -25.35 13.44
CA GLU A 263 -25.86 -24.56 13.29
C GLU A 263 -25.91 -23.80 12.00
N GLU A 264 -27.11 -23.48 11.51
CA GLU A 264 -27.33 -22.62 10.34
C GLU A 264 -26.59 -21.30 10.54
N ALA A 265 -25.57 -21.05 9.70
CA ALA A 265 -24.63 -19.95 9.89
C ALA A 265 -25.31 -18.61 9.61
N THR A 266 -25.73 -17.91 10.64
CA THR A 266 -26.10 -16.48 10.60
C THR A 266 -24.83 -15.64 10.55
N SER A 267 -24.92 -14.35 10.13
CA SER A 267 -23.77 -13.44 10.15
C SER A 267 -23.11 -13.32 11.53
N ARG A 268 -23.85 -13.57 12.59
CA ARG A 268 -23.37 -13.57 13.99
C ARG A 268 -22.37 -14.69 14.28
N ASN A 269 -22.55 -15.85 13.63
CA ASN A 269 -21.75 -17.06 13.90
C ASN A 269 -20.67 -17.27 12.82
N LYS A 270 -20.65 -16.46 11.78
CA LYS A 270 -19.69 -16.60 10.67
C LYS A 270 -18.28 -16.20 11.10
N ASN A 271 -17.32 -17.02 10.69
CA ASN A 271 -15.90 -16.65 10.76
C ASN A 271 -15.51 -15.72 9.61
N GLN A 272 -14.30 -15.19 9.66
CA GLN A 272 -13.76 -14.27 8.64
C GLN A 272 -13.92 -14.80 7.20
N ILE A 273 -13.61 -16.08 6.96
CA ILE A 273 -13.65 -16.71 5.64
C ILE A 273 -15.07 -16.73 5.09
N GLN A 274 -16.05 -17.07 5.94
CA GLN A 274 -17.47 -17.11 5.56
C GLN A 274 -18.02 -15.70 5.26
N LEU A 275 -17.58 -14.68 5.98
CA LEU A 275 -17.96 -13.29 5.70
C LEU A 275 -17.38 -12.79 4.36
N VAL A 276 -16.14 -13.14 4.05
CA VAL A 276 -15.55 -12.89 2.72
C VAL A 276 -16.33 -13.61 1.63
N GLN A 277 -16.69 -14.87 1.86
CA GLN A 277 -17.50 -15.66 0.92
C GLN A 277 -18.88 -15.03 0.64
N ASP A 278 -19.51 -14.41 1.64
CA ASP A 278 -20.78 -13.68 1.47
C ASP A 278 -20.66 -12.46 0.54
N ILE A 279 -19.50 -11.79 0.55
CA ILE A 279 -19.22 -10.71 -0.39
C ILE A 279 -19.03 -11.27 -1.79
N LEU A 280 -18.26 -12.35 -1.93
CA LEU A 280 -17.93 -12.96 -3.22
C LEU A 280 -19.14 -13.61 -3.91
N ASN A 281 -20.10 -14.09 -3.13
CA ASN A 281 -21.35 -14.67 -3.64
C ASN A 281 -22.41 -13.63 -4.03
N ASP A 282 -22.23 -12.35 -3.63
CA ASP A 282 -23.19 -11.30 -3.98
C ASP A 282 -22.88 -10.73 -5.38
N PRO A 283 -23.73 -10.99 -6.40
CA PRO A 283 -23.47 -10.54 -7.77
C PRO A 283 -23.40 -9.01 -7.91
N LYS A 284 -23.97 -8.26 -6.96
CA LYS A 284 -23.88 -6.79 -6.91
C LYS A 284 -22.51 -6.30 -6.45
N LEU A 285 -21.65 -7.19 -5.99
CA LEU A 285 -20.29 -6.91 -5.50
C LEU A 285 -19.20 -7.48 -6.42
N SER A 286 -19.53 -7.75 -7.68
CA SER A 286 -18.59 -8.32 -8.66
C SER A 286 -17.36 -7.45 -8.94
N HIS A 287 -17.40 -6.15 -8.62
CA HIS A 287 -16.32 -5.18 -8.74
C HIS A 287 -15.36 -5.17 -7.54
N VAL A 288 -15.66 -5.97 -6.48
CA VAL A 288 -14.85 -6.07 -5.27
C VAL A 288 -13.85 -7.19 -5.40
N HIS A 289 -12.63 -6.91 -4.97
CA HIS A 289 -11.49 -7.81 -4.85
C HIS A 289 -10.96 -7.74 -3.43
N PHE A 290 -10.11 -8.70 -3.06
CA PHE A 290 -9.44 -8.74 -1.78
C PHE A 290 -7.94 -8.88 -1.98
N ASP A 291 -7.13 -8.27 -1.14
CA ASP A 291 -5.75 -8.69 -1.00
C ASP A 291 -5.55 -9.54 0.26
N ILE A 292 -4.57 -10.42 0.18
CA ILE A 292 -4.10 -11.25 1.30
C ILE A 292 -2.75 -10.73 1.80
N SER A 293 -2.58 -9.40 1.81
CA SER A 293 -1.39 -8.75 2.33
C SER A 293 -1.35 -8.77 3.86
N TRP A 294 -0.21 -8.35 4.44
CA TRP A 294 0.05 -8.27 5.86
C TRP A 294 0.44 -9.60 6.53
N ASP A 295 1.40 -9.54 7.44
CA ASP A 295 1.91 -10.71 8.16
C ASP A 295 0.89 -11.32 9.14
N GLU A 296 -0.04 -10.50 9.71
CA GLU A 296 -1.11 -10.99 10.56
C GLU A 296 -2.14 -11.82 9.78
N VAL A 297 -2.43 -11.44 8.52
CA VAL A 297 -3.27 -12.25 7.63
C VAL A 297 -2.57 -13.57 7.31
N ALA A 298 -1.26 -13.52 7.02
CA ALA A 298 -0.49 -14.72 6.77
C ALA A 298 -0.50 -15.65 8.01
N LYS A 299 -0.22 -15.13 9.20
CA LYS A 299 -0.32 -15.89 10.48
C LYS A 299 -1.70 -16.50 10.67
N TYR A 300 -2.77 -15.75 10.38
CA TYR A 300 -4.14 -16.27 10.47
C TYR A 300 -4.37 -17.44 9.50
N ILE A 301 -4.00 -17.27 8.24
CA ILE A 301 -4.26 -18.27 7.19
C ILE A 301 -3.46 -19.56 7.42
N VAL A 302 -2.19 -19.45 7.78
CA VAL A 302 -1.30 -20.62 7.93
C VAL A 302 -1.27 -21.21 9.35
N ARG A 303 -2.09 -20.71 10.27
CA ARG A 303 -2.07 -21.13 11.68
C ARG A 303 -2.33 -22.63 11.91
N ASN A 304 -3.08 -23.27 11.02
CA ASN A 304 -3.34 -24.71 11.01
C ASN A 304 -3.89 -25.18 9.67
N ASP A 305 -3.85 -26.49 9.42
CA ASP A 305 -4.28 -27.08 8.15
C ASP A 305 -5.78 -26.86 7.83
N THR A 306 -6.63 -26.75 8.83
CA THR A 306 -8.07 -26.50 8.62
C THR A 306 -8.28 -25.12 8.03
N THR A 307 -7.60 -24.10 8.54
CA THR A 307 -7.67 -22.74 8.00
C THR A 307 -7.06 -22.68 6.60
N VAL A 308 -5.89 -23.29 6.39
CA VAL A 308 -5.26 -23.38 5.06
C VAL A 308 -6.22 -23.98 4.04
N ARG A 309 -6.84 -25.13 4.35
CA ARG A 309 -7.80 -25.80 3.44
C ARG A 309 -9.03 -24.94 3.17
N ALA A 310 -9.60 -24.28 4.17
CA ALA A 310 -10.78 -23.43 4.02
C ALA A 310 -10.47 -22.22 3.10
N VAL A 311 -9.35 -21.54 3.34
CA VAL A 311 -8.91 -20.41 2.51
C VAL A 311 -8.55 -20.85 1.10
N ALA A 312 -7.82 -21.96 0.94
CA ALA A 312 -7.49 -22.51 -0.38
C ALA A 312 -8.74 -22.89 -1.18
N ALA A 313 -9.74 -23.48 -0.54
CA ALA A 313 -11.02 -23.80 -1.18
C ALA A 313 -11.73 -22.53 -1.67
N LEU A 314 -11.79 -21.47 -0.83
CA LEU A 314 -12.40 -20.20 -1.20
C LEU A 314 -11.65 -19.54 -2.37
N ILE A 315 -10.31 -19.46 -2.31
CA ILE A 315 -9.51 -18.84 -3.37
C ILE A 315 -9.59 -19.65 -4.68
N ASN A 316 -9.57 -20.99 -4.64
CA ASN A 316 -9.75 -21.81 -5.82
C ASN A 316 -11.16 -21.68 -6.43
N GLN A 317 -12.18 -21.40 -5.63
CA GLN A 317 -13.54 -21.13 -6.10
C GLN A 317 -13.65 -19.76 -6.79
N PHE A 318 -12.91 -18.76 -6.31
CA PHE A 318 -12.94 -17.37 -6.77
C PHE A 318 -11.55 -16.86 -7.19
N PRO A 319 -10.87 -17.51 -8.13
CA PRO A 319 -9.45 -17.26 -8.42
C PRO A 319 -9.15 -15.85 -8.94
N ASP A 320 -10.15 -15.17 -9.51
CA ASP A 320 -10.02 -13.83 -10.10
C ASP A 320 -10.27 -12.69 -9.07
N LYS A 321 -10.49 -13.05 -7.79
CA LYS A 321 -10.90 -12.09 -6.75
C LYS A 321 -9.82 -11.76 -5.73
N PHE A 322 -8.74 -12.50 -5.70
CA PHE A 322 -7.69 -12.32 -4.71
C PHE A 322 -6.39 -11.83 -5.34
N LEU A 323 -5.70 -10.93 -4.65
CA LEU A 323 -4.37 -10.44 -4.98
C LEU A 323 -3.42 -10.75 -3.83
N PHE A 324 -2.16 -10.98 -4.16
CA PHE A 324 -1.10 -11.00 -3.18
C PHE A 324 -0.55 -9.59 -2.98
N GLY A 325 -0.27 -9.22 -1.74
CA GLY A 325 0.47 -8.03 -1.34
C GLY A 325 1.34 -8.33 -0.12
N THR A 326 2.36 -7.54 0.12
CA THR A 326 3.24 -7.73 1.28
C THR A 326 2.80 -6.97 2.50
N ASP A 327 2.26 -5.76 2.35
CA ASP A 327 2.04 -4.75 3.41
C ASP A 327 3.34 -4.41 4.15
N VAL A 328 4.48 -4.60 3.49
CA VAL A 328 5.77 -4.26 4.08
C VAL A 328 5.99 -2.76 3.98
N VAL A 329 6.54 -2.20 5.05
CA VAL A 329 6.82 -0.76 5.20
C VAL A 329 8.33 -0.55 5.17
N ALA A 330 8.83 0.19 4.18
CA ALA A 330 10.22 0.65 4.08
C ALA A 330 11.29 -0.43 4.40
N PRO A 331 11.32 -1.58 3.67
CA PRO A 331 12.23 -2.67 3.97
C PRO A 331 13.70 -2.33 3.68
N ASP A 332 14.62 -2.91 4.45
CA ASP A 332 16.06 -2.74 4.26
C ASP A 332 16.65 -3.76 3.27
N ASN A 333 15.98 -4.90 3.07
CA ASN A 333 16.50 -5.99 2.23
C ASN A 333 15.40 -6.90 1.66
N GLN A 334 15.77 -7.73 0.67
CA GLN A 334 14.83 -8.63 -0.01
C GLN A 334 14.22 -9.71 0.91
N LYS A 335 15.00 -10.20 1.90
CA LYS A 335 14.50 -11.23 2.81
C LYS A 335 13.35 -10.71 3.67
N GLU A 336 13.50 -9.51 4.20
CA GLU A 336 12.45 -8.80 4.94
C GLU A 336 11.24 -8.54 4.04
N TYR A 337 11.46 -8.00 2.85
CA TYR A 337 10.43 -7.66 1.89
C TYR A 337 9.58 -8.88 1.48
N LEU A 338 10.20 -10.03 1.24
CA LEU A 338 9.51 -11.23 0.77
C LEU A 338 9.06 -12.18 1.89
N GLN A 339 9.25 -11.81 3.15
CA GLN A 339 8.95 -12.68 4.30
C GLN A 339 7.49 -13.16 4.26
N VAL A 340 6.54 -12.26 4.02
CA VAL A 340 5.11 -12.58 3.98
C VAL A 340 4.80 -13.57 2.83
N TYR A 341 5.42 -13.41 1.67
CA TYR A 341 5.22 -14.31 0.53
C TYR A 341 5.64 -15.75 0.87
N TYR A 342 6.81 -15.91 1.50
CA TYR A 342 7.28 -17.25 1.90
C TYR A 342 6.53 -17.84 3.08
N GLN A 343 5.96 -16.98 3.95
CA GLN A 343 5.10 -17.43 5.05
C GLN A 343 3.84 -18.13 4.53
N TYR A 344 3.35 -17.77 3.35
CA TYR A 344 2.22 -18.41 2.67
C TYR A 344 2.51 -19.76 2.00
N ASP A 345 3.69 -20.35 2.17
CA ASP A 345 4.08 -21.61 1.53
C ASP A 345 3.03 -22.75 1.68
N PRO A 346 2.39 -22.95 2.87
CA PRO A 346 1.33 -23.95 3.02
C PRO A 346 0.10 -23.64 2.15
N LEU A 347 -0.28 -22.38 2.00
CA LEU A 347 -1.36 -21.96 1.14
C LEU A 347 -1.01 -22.18 -0.34
N TRP A 348 0.20 -21.74 -0.76
CA TRP A 348 0.64 -21.90 -2.14
C TRP A 348 0.64 -23.36 -2.62
N LYS A 349 0.96 -24.31 -1.73
CA LYS A 349 0.91 -25.75 -1.99
C LYS A 349 -0.51 -26.30 -2.10
N SER A 350 -1.50 -25.59 -1.55
CA SER A 350 -2.92 -25.99 -1.52
C SER A 350 -3.74 -25.38 -2.66
N LEU A 351 -3.17 -24.40 -3.40
CA LEU A 351 -3.80 -23.81 -4.59
C LEU A 351 -3.43 -24.57 -5.85
N SER A 352 -4.35 -24.56 -6.85
CA SER A 352 -3.96 -24.96 -8.21
C SER A 352 -2.89 -24.02 -8.76
N LYS A 353 -2.06 -24.50 -9.67
CA LYS A 353 -1.03 -23.68 -10.32
C LYS A 353 -1.64 -22.43 -10.98
N GLU A 354 -2.76 -22.60 -11.68
CA GLU A 354 -3.47 -21.51 -12.34
C GLU A 354 -3.97 -20.48 -11.32
N THR A 355 -4.58 -20.93 -10.23
CA THR A 355 -5.07 -20.05 -9.16
C THR A 355 -3.92 -19.27 -8.50
N LYS A 356 -2.82 -19.95 -8.17
CA LYS A 356 -1.62 -19.29 -7.64
C LYS A 356 -1.09 -18.22 -8.59
N ASP A 357 -0.98 -18.51 -9.88
CA ASP A 357 -0.51 -17.55 -10.88
C ASP A 357 -1.45 -16.34 -11.00
N LYS A 358 -2.77 -16.54 -10.91
CA LYS A 358 -3.74 -15.44 -10.87
C LYS A 358 -3.57 -14.58 -9.63
N VAL A 359 -3.51 -15.16 -8.44
CA VAL A 359 -3.38 -14.44 -7.16
C VAL A 359 -2.04 -13.70 -7.08
N CYS A 360 -0.96 -14.35 -7.44
CA CYS A 360 0.38 -13.76 -7.34
C CYS A 360 0.68 -12.76 -8.47
N LYS A 361 0.03 -12.85 -9.64
CA LYS A 361 0.43 -12.05 -10.81
C LYS A 361 -0.76 -11.55 -11.64
N GLY A 362 -1.61 -12.46 -12.12
CA GLY A 362 -2.58 -12.17 -13.16
C GLY A 362 -3.62 -11.14 -12.78
N ASN A 363 -4.16 -11.22 -11.57
CA ASN A 363 -5.18 -10.30 -11.08
C ASN A 363 -4.62 -8.88 -10.90
N TYR A 364 -3.37 -8.77 -10.41
CA TYR A 364 -2.67 -7.49 -10.36
C TYR A 364 -2.59 -6.85 -11.75
N VAL A 365 -2.05 -7.58 -12.72
CA VAL A 365 -1.88 -7.07 -14.10
C VAL A 365 -3.22 -6.61 -14.66
N ARG A 366 -4.25 -7.44 -14.55
CA ARG A 366 -5.59 -7.13 -15.05
C ARG A 366 -6.17 -5.83 -14.45
N ILE A 367 -6.09 -5.68 -13.13
CA ILE A 367 -6.69 -4.54 -12.42
C ILE A 367 -5.88 -3.26 -12.66
N PHE A 368 -4.57 -3.31 -12.48
CA PHE A 368 -3.72 -2.11 -12.56
C PHE A 368 -3.48 -1.66 -14.01
N ASP A 369 -3.45 -2.56 -15.00
CA ASP A 369 -3.39 -2.16 -16.41
C ASP A 369 -4.67 -1.47 -16.84
N GLN A 370 -5.83 -1.98 -16.42
CA GLN A 370 -7.12 -1.33 -16.68
C GLN A 370 -7.18 0.04 -16.02
N ALA A 371 -6.76 0.16 -14.76
CA ALA A 371 -6.73 1.42 -14.04
C ALA A 371 -5.80 2.42 -14.71
N ARG A 372 -4.55 2.03 -15.00
CA ARG A 372 -3.57 2.86 -15.69
C ARG A 372 -4.12 3.40 -17.02
N LYS A 373 -4.72 2.52 -17.83
CA LYS A 373 -5.32 2.91 -19.11
C LYS A 373 -6.41 3.96 -18.94
N ARG A 374 -7.39 3.72 -18.08
CA ARG A 374 -8.54 4.61 -17.85
C ARG A 374 -8.11 5.97 -17.28
N VAL A 375 -7.17 5.98 -16.35
CA VAL A 375 -6.63 7.23 -15.78
C VAL A 375 -5.94 8.04 -16.88
N ARG A 376 -5.11 7.43 -17.74
CA ARG A 376 -4.48 8.14 -18.87
C ARG A 376 -5.51 8.71 -19.85
N GLU A 377 -6.59 7.98 -20.14
CA GLU A 377 -7.70 8.46 -20.96
C GLU A 377 -8.40 9.67 -20.32
N TRP A 378 -8.65 9.64 -19.02
CA TRP A 378 -9.21 10.76 -18.28
C TRP A 378 -8.28 12.00 -18.29
N GLU A 379 -6.99 11.80 -18.08
CA GLU A 379 -5.99 12.88 -18.14
C GLU A 379 -5.94 13.54 -19.50
N GLN A 380 -6.02 12.79 -20.59
CA GLN A 380 -6.06 13.35 -21.96
C GLN A 380 -7.18 14.35 -22.12
N VAL A 381 -8.38 14.02 -21.63
CA VAL A 381 -9.57 14.88 -21.76
C VAL A 381 -9.54 16.07 -20.80
N ASN A 382 -9.10 15.87 -19.57
CA ASN A 382 -9.28 16.84 -18.49
C ASN A 382 -8.06 17.74 -18.25
N ILE A 383 -6.88 17.35 -18.69
CA ILE A 383 -5.64 18.10 -18.51
C ILE A 383 -5.13 18.62 -19.86
N TYR A 384 -4.87 17.74 -20.82
CA TYR A 384 -4.17 18.11 -22.04
C TYR A 384 -5.05 18.80 -23.09
N VAL A 385 -6.37 18.54 -23.13
CA VAL A 385 -7.29 19.19 -24.07
C VAL A 385 -7.69 20.58 -23.58
N LYS A 386 -7.83 20.80 -22.27
CA LYS A 386 -8.21 22.10 -21.69
C LYS A 386 -7.11 23.14 -21.71
N THR A 387 -5.86 22.78 -22.01
CA THR A 387 -4.71 23.69 -22.13
C THR A 387 -4.45 24.16 -23.55
N LYS A 388 -5.31 23.81 -24.52
CA LYS A 388 -5.37 24.34 -25.87
C LYS A 388 -6.50 25.36 -26.02
#